data_26c547b9d9c1a9f9f76ebe01e76bafd1
#
_entry.id   26c547b9d9c1a9f9f76ebe01e76bafd1
#
_cell.length_a   1.000
_cell.length_b   1.000
_cell.length_c   1.000
_cell.angle_alpha   90.00
_cell.angle_beta   90.00
_cell.angle_gamma   90.00
#
_symmetry.space_group_name_H-M   'P 1'
#
loop_
_entity.id
_entity.type
_entity.pdbx_description
1 polymer ?
#
loop_
_entity_poly.entity_id
_entity_poly.type
_entity_poly.pdbx_seq_one_letter_code
_entity_poly.pdbx_strand_id
1 'polypeptide(L)'
;AYNATPGATDAALFLGMINSFSHNTKVTAGIELAVQRNYPKGSILNPDNEYTSNANPWAQTVTLNNIGFGAVSRAMFCFGYLEEAFCIDGNWGAWQGQGTAKDGTAYGFTNFEWLGGSARGAWCFKDGEPLAWAAWSQMATIGDAEEFESTVPPMFYLGRKLLPGYFGSGKYRGGPGESAVHWCVEPGKHIGITRPNGGLSSTASVALGMNGAYPGPSSFMISARGTNLDEVNKKGLAPRDARELLEMTDSGELKVDDLQVWKMDCPELSMKNNDLFVDAAGSSGGWGDPLDRDPNAVIEDLNSGVSYFTNTSRGT
;
A
#
# COMPACT_ATOMS: atom_id res chain seq x y z
N ALA A 1 0.49 17.83 -11.15
CA ALA A 1 -0.87 18.21 -10.81
C ALA A 1 -1.70 16.95 -10.56
N TYR A 2 -2.51 16.94 -9.51
CA TYR A 2 -3.28 15.79 -9.05
C TYR A 2 -4.78 16.01 -9.26
N ASN A 3 -5.16 16.63 -10.36
CA ASN A 3 -6.55 16.92 -10.64
C ASN A 3 -7.29 15.70 -11.19
N ALA A 4 -8.58 15.58 -10.88
CA ALA A 4 -9.50 14.64 -11.49
C ALA A 4 -10.67 15.41 -12.11
N THR A 5 -11.17 14.90 -13.24
CA THR A 5 -12.44 15.42 -13.78
C THR A 5 -13.60 14.97 -12.90
N PRO A 6 -14.74 15.69 -12.89
CA PRO A 6 -15.93 15.26 -12.15
C PRO A 6 -16.36 13.83 -12.47
N GLY A 7 -16.28 13.41 -13.73
CA GLY A 7 -16.61 12.03 -14.12
C GLY A 7 -15.67 10.98 -13.53
N ALA A 8 -14.36 11.26 -13.46
CA ALA A 8 -13.40 10.37 -12.80
C ALA A 8 -13.62 10.33 -11.28
N THR A 9 -13.96 11.47 -10.69
CA THR A 9 -14.31 11.59 -9.27
C THR A 9 -15.57 10.77 -8.94
N ASP A 10 -16.61 10.87 -9.76
CA ASP A 10 -17.83 10.08 -9.64
C ASP A 10 -17.53 8.57 -9.74
N ALA A 11 -16.83 8.17 -10.77
CA ALA A 11 -16.50 6.76 -10.98
C ALA A 11 -15.77 6.16 -9.77
N ALA A 12 -14.83 6.90 -9.20
CA ALA A 12 -14.07 6.47 -8.03
C ALA A 12 -14.94 6.34 -6.78
N LEU A 13 -15.77 7.34 -6.50
CA LEU A 13 -16.66 7.34 -5.34
C LEU A 13 -17.70 6.22 -5.42
N PHE A 14 -18.34 6.10 -6.58
CA PHE A 14 -19.38 5.10 -6.80
C PHE A 14 -18.85 3.67 -6.80
N LEU A 15 -17.62 3.43 -7.25
CA LEU A 15 -17.01 2.11 -7.21
C LEU A 15 -16.99 1.55 -5.78
N GLY A 16 -16.55 2.34 -4.81
CA GLY A 16 -16.55 1.96 -3.40
C GLY A 16 -17.96 1.69 -2.85
N MET A 17 -18.91 2.52 -3.23
CA MET A 17 -20.30 2.38 -2.80
C MET A 17 -20.96 1.14 -3.41
N ILE A 18 -20.82 0.93 -4.72
CA ILE A 18 -21.42 -0.17 -5.46
C ILE A 18 -20.91 -1.51 -4.96
N ASN A 19 -19.62 -1.63 -4.73
CA ASN A 19 -19.03 -2.86 -4.22
C ASN A 19 -19.57 -3.27 -2.85
N SER A 20 -19.98 -2.29 -2.03
CA SER A 20 -20.48 -2.56 -0.68
C SER A 20 -21.96 -2.94 -0.62
N PHE A 21 -22.83 -2.28 -1.39
CA PHE A 21 -24.28 -2.49 -1.24
C PHE A 21 -25.01 -2.87 -2.52
N SER A 22 -24.35 -2.92 -3.65
CA SER A 22 -24.99 -3.12 -4.95
C SER A 22 -24.43 -4.29 -5.77
N HIS A 23 -23.72 -5.21 -5.13
CA HIS A 23 -23.06 -6.35 -5.79
C HIS A 23 -24.02 -7.27 -6.55
N ASN A 24 -25.30 -7.32 -6.16
CA ASN A 24 -26.33 -8.13 -6.79
C ASN A 24 -27.22 -7.36 -7.79
N THR A 25 -26.99 -6.08 -7.99
CA THR A 25 -27.77 -5.24 -8.88
C THR A 25 -26.97 -4.82 -10.11
N LYS A 26 -27.65 -4.66 -11.24
CA LYS A 26 -27.01 -4.08 -12.40
C LYS A 26 -26.59 -2.64 -12.12
N VAL A 27 -25.33 -2.34 -12.37
CA VAL A 27 -24.83 -0.96 -12.31
C VAL A 27 -25.48 -0.15 -13.42
N THR A 28 -26.29 0.82 -13.04
CA THR A 28 -26.97 1.73 -13.98
C THR A 28 -26.83 3.17 -13.49
N ALA A 29 -27.00 4.14 -14.37
CA ALA A 29 -27.01 5.56 -14.02
C ALA A 29 -28.05 5.92 -12.94
N GLY A 30 -29.05 5.07 -12.72
CA GLY A 30 -30.05 5.25 -11.65
C GLY A 30 -29.45 5.27 -10.25
N ILE A 31 -28.33 4.61 -10.03
CA ILE A 31 -27.60 4.63 -8.73
C ILE A 31 -27.13 6.06 -8.43
N GLU A 32 -26.68 6.78 -9.45
CA GLU A 32 -26.21 8.16 -9.31
C GLU A 32 -27.29 9.12 -8.85
N LEU A 33 -28.55 8.87 -9.20
CA LEU A 33 -29.67 9.72 -8.81
C LEU A 33 -29.98 9.67 -7.31
N ALA A 34 -29.57 8.60 -6.63
CA ALA A 34 -29.76 8.45 -5.20
C ALA A 34 -28.73 9.22 -4.36
N VAL A 35 -27.67 9.73 -4.98
CA VAL A 35 -26.55 10.36 -4.27
C VAL A 35 -26.40 11.80 -4.70
N GLN A 36 -26.57 12.72 -3.75
CA GLN A 36 -26.29 14.12 -3.98
C GLN A 36 -24.77 14.37 -3.89
N ARG A 37 -24.20 14.90 -4.95
CA ARG A 37 -22.76 15.19 -5.06
C ARG A 37 -22.53 16.70 -5.16
N ASN A 38 -21.50 17.16 -4.50
CA ASN A 38 -21.04 18.54 -4.63
C ASN A 38 -19.52 18.58 -4.68
N TYR A 39 -18.97 18.81 -5.86
CA TYR A 39 -17.56 19.04 -6.07
C TYR A 39 -17.32 20.51 -6.37
N PRO A 40 -16.79 21.29 -5.42
CA PRO A 40 -16.56 22.71 -5.63
C PRO A 40 -15.70 22.95 -6.88
N LYS A 41 -16.16 23.86 -7.74
CA LYS A 41 -15.39 24.26 -8.93
C LYS A 41 -14.07 24.90 -8.52
N GLY A 42 -12.99 24.63 -9.25
CA GLY A 42 -11.64 25.04 -8.91
C GLY A 42 -10.91 24.12 -7.93
N SER A 43 -11.58 23.06 -7.43
CA SER A 43 -10.95 22.04 -6.61
C SER A 43 -10.20 21.00 -7.45
N ILE A 44 -9.37 20.20 -6.79
CA ILE A 44 -8.70 19.06 -7.43
C ILE A 44 -9.67 18.00 -7.98
N LEU A 45 -10.91 17.98 -7.49
CA LEU A 45 -11.97 17.05 -7.91
C LEU A 45 -12.86 17.64 -9.03
N ASN A 46 -12.74 18.92 -9.29
CA ASN A 46 -13.49 19.66 -10.32
C ASN A 46 -12.70 20.91 -10.73
N PRO A 47 -11.62 20.76 -11.50
CA PRO A 47 -10.75 21.87 -11.89
C PRO A 47 -11.49 22.85 -12.80
N ASP A 48 -11.12 24.14 -12.73
CA ASP A 48 -11.70 25.20 -13.56
C ASP A 48 -11.41 25.01 -15.04
N ASN A 49 -10.25 24.44 -15.35
CA ASN A 49 -9.83 24.18 -16.72
C ASN A 49 -9.92 22.68 -17.01
N GLU A 50 -10.80 22.31 -17.93
CA GLU A 50 -10.97 20.93 -18.40
C GLU A 50 -9.72 20.32 -19.06
N TYR A 51 -8.81 21.15 -19.55
CA TYR A 51 -7.52 20.76 -20.10
C TYR A 51 -6.43 20.65 -19.05
N THR A 52 -6.74 20.86 -17.77
CA THR A 52 -5.78 20.69 -16.71
C THR A 52 -5.34 19.22 -16.66
N SER A 53 -4.04 18.99 -16.71
CA SER A 53 -3.48 17.65 -16.73
C SER A 53 -3.94 16.79 -15.55
N ASN A 54 -4.59 15.69 -15.83
CA ASN A 54 -4.88 14.62 -14.87
C ASN A 54 -3.63 13.74 -14.76
N ALA A 55 -2.56 14.27 -14.19
CA ALA A 55 -1.29 13.56 -14.16
C ALA A 55 -1.31 12.31 -13.28
N ASN A 56 -2.27 12.21 -12.35
CA ASN A 56 -2.42 11.01 -11.53
C ASN A 56 -3.88 10.76 -11.11
N PRO A 57 -4.76 10.38 -12.05
CA PRO A 57 -6.14 10.03 -11.72
C PRO A 57 -6.22 8.81 -10.79
N TRP A 58 -5.22 7.93 -10.83
CA TRP A 58 -5.17 6.71 -10.03
C TRP A 58 -5.14 6.99 -8.53
N ALA A 59 -4.29 7.88 -8.08
CA ALA A 59 -4.16 8.18 -6.66
C ALA A 59 -5.44 8.76 -6.07
N GLN A 60 -6.11 9.64 -6.82
CA GLN A 60 -7.40 10.19 -6.40
C GLN A 60 -8.51 9.15 -6.46
N THR A 61 -8.51 8.32 -7.51
CA THR A 61 -9.49 7.24 -7.66
C THR A 61 -9.40 6.28 -6.48
N VAL A 62 -8.21 5.86 -6.06
CA VAL A 62 -8.04 5.00 -4.89
C VAL A 62 -8.52 5.66 -3.61
N THR A 63 -8.12 6.91 -3.38
CA THR A 63 -8.53 7.64 -2.18
C THR A 63 -10.04 7.82 -2.10
N LEU A 64 -10.68 8.21 -3.19
CA LEU A 64 -12.13 8.40 -3.25
C LEU A 64 -12.90 7.09 -3.15
N ASN A 65 -12.38 6.03 -3.74
CA ASN A 65 -12.94 4.68 -3.60
C ASN A 65 -12.95 4.25 -2.12
N ASN A 66 -11.84 4.43 -1.42
CA ASN A 66 -11.75 4.12 0.00
C ASN A 66 -12.68 5.02 0.85
N ILE A 67 -12.85 6.29 0.48
CA ILE A 67 -13.83 7.18 1.13
C ILE A 67 -15.25 6.68 0.90
N GLY A 68 -15.58 6.23 -0.32
CA GLY A 68 -16.85 5.63 -0.67
C GLY A 68 -17.17 4.40 0.18
N PHE A 69 -16.21 3.48 0.31
CA PHE A 69 -16.31 2.32 1.19
C PHE A 69 -16.53 2.73 2.65
N GLY A 70 -15.73 3.67 3.16
CA GLY A 70 -15.85 4.12 4.55
C GLY A 70 -17.19 4.77 4.86
N ALA A 71 -17.73 5.54 3.91
CA ALA A 71 -19.05 6.16 4.06
C ALA A 71 -20.17 5.11 4.11
N VAL A 72 -20.13 4.14 3.20
CA VAL A 72 -21.11 3.03 3.18
C VAL A 72 -20.97 2.15 4.40
N SER A 73 -19.76 1.80 4.81
CA SER A 73 -19.52 1.00 6.01
C SER A 73 -20.12 1.64 7.27
N ARG A 74 -19.96 2.96 7.42
CA ARG A 74 -20.61 3.70 8.52
C ARG A 74 -22.13 3.68 8.43
N ALA A 75 -22.68 3.84 7.24
CA ALA A 75 -24.11 3.76 7.02
C ALA A 75 -24.65 2.37 7.37
N MET A 76 -23.98 1.31 6.90
CA MET A 76 -24.35 -0.07 7.22
C MET A 76 -24.31 -0.35 8.71
N PHE A 77 -23.28 0.13 9.41
CA PHE A 77 -23.21 0.02 10.86
C PHE A 77 -24.38 0.72 11.55
N CYS A 78 -24.74 1.94 11.13
CA CYS A 78 -25.88 2.67 11.69
C CYS A 78 -27.23 1.98 11.46
N PHE A 79 -27.36 1.26 10.36
CA PHE A 79 -28.56 0.47 10.03
C PHE A 79 -28.55 -0.95 10.62
N GLY A 80 -27.50 -1.35 11.32
CA GLY A 80 -27.39 -2.65 11.97
C GLY A 80 -26.90 -3.79 11.07
N TYR A 81 -26.42 -3.49 9.87
CA TYR A 81 -25.77 -4.46 8.98
C TYR A 81 -24.29 -4.62 9.36
N LEU A 82 -24.05 -5.29 10.48
CA LEU A 82 -22.72 -5.33 11.12
C LEU A 82 -21.69 -6.12 10.30
N GLU A 83 -22.13 -7.12 9.55
CA GLU A 83 -21.25 -7.93 8.71
C GLU A 83 -20.62 -7.14 7.54
N GLU A 84 -21.32 -6.08 7.12
CA GLU A 84 -20.87 -5.15 6.07
C GLU A 84 -20.10 -3.94 6.63
N ALA A 85 -20.00 -3.84 7.96
CA ALA A 85 -19.36 -2.70 8.61
C ALA A 85 -17.90 -3.02 8.95
N PHE A 86 -16.99 -2.47 8.16
CA PHE A 86 -15.54 -2.63 8.34
C PHE A 86 -14.81 -1.29 8.15
N CYS A 87 -13.61 -1.20 8.70
CA CYS A 87 -12.74 -0.05 8.50
C CYS A 87 -12.22 0.01 7.07
N ILE A 88 -11.74 1.19 6.69
CA ILE A 88 -11.15 1.40 5.38
C ILE A 88 -9.93 0.50 5.21
N ASP A 89 -9.91 -0.19 4.07
CA ASP A 89 -8.80 -1.05 3.68
C ASP A 89 -7.52 -0.24 3.50
N GLY A 90 -6.40 -0.93 3.59
CA GLY A 90 -5.10 -0.36 3.30
C GLY A 90 -4.97 0.08 1.85
N ASN A 91 -4.03 0.97 1.60
CA ASN A 91 -3.69 1.35 0.24
C ASN A 91 -2.60 0.46 -0.33
N TRP A 92 -2.64 0.36 -1.64
CA TRP A 92 -1.65 -0.33 -2.43
C TRP A 92 -0.47 0.58 -2.79
N GLY A 93 0.69 -0.02 -3.08
CA GLY A 93 1.84 0.64 -3.68
C GLY A 93 1.98 0.23 -5.15
N ALA A 94 2.52 1.12 -5.94
CA ALA A 94 3.02 0.81 -7.26
C ALA A 94 4.24 1.66 -7.53
N TRP A 95 5.19 1.14 -8.26
CA TRP A 95 6.37 1.87 -8.67
C TRP A 95 6.72 1.58 -10.12
N GLN A 96 7.44 2.50 -10.72
CA GLN A 96 7.82 2.44 -12.13
C GLN A 96 9.33 2.56 -12.25
N GLY A 97 9.89 1.91 -13.25
CA GLY A 97 11.28 2.02 -13.57
C GLY A 97 11.50 2.11 -15.08
N GLN A 98 12.63 2.68 -15.43
CA GLN A 98 13.10 2.76 -16.80
C GLN A 98 14.62 2.71 -16.83
N GLY A 99 15.18 2.27 -17.95
CA GLY A 99 16.62 2.19 -18.07
C GLY A 99 17.07 1.85 -19.47
N THR A 100 18.38 1.60 -19.58
CA THR A 100 19.01 1.18 -20.84
C THR A 100 19.83 -0.08 -20.56
N ALA A 101 19.46 -1.18 -21.21
CA ALA A 101 20.17 -2.44 -21.11
C ALA A 101 21.62 -2.36 -21.61
N LYS A 102 22.42 -3.41 -21.34
CA LYS A 102 23.84 -3.45 -21.76
C LYS A 102 24.02 -3.34 -23.28
N ASP A 103 23.08 -3.85 -24.07
CA ASP A 103 23.07 -3.78 -25.53
C ASP A 103 22.63 -2.41 -26.08
N GLY A 104 22.18 -1.51 -25.21
CA GLY A 104 21.69 -0.19 -25.58
C GLY A 104 20.17 -0.10 -25.76
N THR A 105 19.43 -1.20 -25.61
CA THR A 105 17.97 -1.22 -25.69
C THR A 105 17.35 -0.49 -24.51
N ALA A 106 16.44 0.46 -24.78
CA ALA A 106 15.65 1.11 -23.74
C ALA A 106 14.57 0.16 -23.23
N TYR A 107 14.36 0.14 -21.92
CA TYR A 107 13.28 -0.59 -21.28
C TYR A 107 12.54 0.28 -20.28
N GLY A 108 11.29 -0.08 -20.02
CA GLY A 108 10.47 0.53 -18.99
C GLY A 108 9.48 -0.47 -18.43
N PHE A 109 9.11 -0.31 -17.19
CA PHE A 109 8.16 -1.21 -16.51
C PHE A 109 7.35 -0.47 -15.47
N THR A 110 6.23 -1.08 -15.10
CA THR A 110 5.40 -0.68 -13.96
C THR A 110 5.13 -1.89 -13.10
N ASN A 111 5.44 -1.80 -11.84
CA ASN A 111 5.13 -2.85 -10.88
C ASN A 111 3.79 -2.55 -10.22
N PHE A 112 2.84 -3.46 -10.36
CA PHE A 112 1.51 -3.44 -9.76
C PHE A 112 1.28 -4.63 -8.82
N GLU A 113 2.31 -5.27 -8.33
CA GLU A 113 2.23 -6.48 -7.49
C GLU A 113 1.36 -6.30 -6.23
N TRP A 114 1.23 -5.06 -5.78
CA TRP A 114 0.46 -4.69 -4.60
C TRP A 114 -1.05 -4.51 -4.84
N LEU A 115 -1.52 -4.69 -6.04
CA LEU A 115 -2.95 -4.47 -6.36
C LEU A 115 -3.91 -5.37 -5.59
N GLY A 116 -3.47 -6.52 -5.12
CA GLY A 116 -4.25 -7.41 -4.27
C GLY A 116 -3.64 -7.60 -2.88
N GLY A 117 -2.54 -6.92 -2.60
CA GLY A 117 -1.70 -7.19 -1.44
C GLY A 117 -2.02 -6.35 -0.20
N SER A 118 -2.97 -5.44 -0.26
CA SER A 118 -3.34 -4.62 0.88
C SER A 118 -4.22 -5.37 1.87
N ALA A 119 -4.09 -4.99 3.13
CA ALA A 119 -4.88 -5.57 4.20
C ALA A 119 -6.28 -4.99 4.25
N ARG A 120 -7.24 -5.77 4.71
CA ARG A 120 -8.58 -5.33 5.02
C ARG A 120 -8.65 -4.71 6.41
N GLY A 121 -9.39 -3.63 6.56
CA GLY A 121 -9.68 -3.00 7.84
C GLY A 121 -10.48 -3.91 8.77
N ALA A 122 -10.42 -3.62 10.07
CA ALA A 122 -11.14 -4.37 11.09
C ALA A 122 -12.66 -4.23 10.91
N TRP A 123 -13.39 -5.28 11.26
CA TRP A 123 -14.84 -5.23 11.44
C TRP A 123 -15.19 -4.83 12.87
N CYS A 124 -16.46 -4.53 13.09
CA CYS A 124 -16.97 -4.24 14.44
C CYS A 124 -16.96 -5.44 15.39
N PHE A 125 -16.66 -6.65 14.90
CA PHE A 125 -16.71 -7.91 15.64
C PHE A 125 -15.47 -8.82 15.43
N LYS A 126 -14.55 -8.47 14.53
CA LYS A 126 -13.32 -9.25 14.30
C LYS A 126 -12.18 -8.39 13.78
N ASP A 127 -10.97 -8.89 13.93
CA ASP A 127 -9.76 -8.30 13.38
C ASP A 127 -9.77 -8.23 11.85
N GLY A 128 -9.04 -7.28 11.30
CA GLY A 128 -8.80 -7.16 9.86
C GLY A 128 -7.89 -8.28 9.35
N GLU A 129 -8.01 -8.57 8.06
CA GLU A 129 -7.32 -9.66 7.38
C GLU A 129 -6.15 -9.16 6.55
N PRO A 130 -5.02 -9.88 6.49
CA PRO A 130 -3.94 -9.54 5.57
C PRO A 130 -4.35 -9.86 4.13
N LEU A 131 -3.78 -9.15 3.16
CA LEU A 131 -3.88 -9.47 1.73
C LEU A 131 -5.32 -9.62 1.20
N ALA A 132 -6.26 -8.91 1.80
CA ALA A 132 -7.69 -9.08 1.53
C ALA A 132 -8.33 -7.86 0.83
N TRP A 133 -7.52 -6.97 0.25
CA TRP A 133 -8.03 -5.77 -0.39
C TRP A 133 -8.78 -6.10 -1.69
N ALA A 134 -10.06 -5.75 -1.73
CA ALA A 134 -10.94 -6.05 -2.86
C ALA A 134 -11.44 -4.79 -3.58
N ALA A 135 -10.92 -3.61 -3.28
CA ALA A 135 -11.48 -2.34 -3.72
C ALA A 135 -11.47 -2.15 -5.23
N TRP A 136 -10.47 -2.66 -5.93
CA TRP A 136 -10.32 -2.52 -7.38
C TRP A 136 -10.86 -3.67 -8.16
N SER A 137 -10.59 -4.85 -7.68
CA SER A 137 -10.96 -6.08 -8.36
C SER A 137 -11.04 -7.17 -7.30
N GLN A 138 -12.21 -7.73 -7.15
CA GLN A 138 -12.38 -8.94 -6.33
C GLN A 138 -11.62 -10.14 -6.89
N MET A 139 -11.04 -9.97 -8.07
CA MET A 139 -10.23 -10.97 -8.77
C MET A 139 -8.75 -10.58 -8.85
N ALA A 140 -8.35 -9.48 -8.21
CA ALA A 140 -6.94 -9.08 -8.17
C ALA A 140 -6.15 -10.15 -7.42
N THR A 141 -5.24 -10.76 -8.13
CA THR A 141 -4.29 -11.70 -7.56
C THR A 141 -2.99 -10.99 -7.24
N ILE A 142 -2.29 -11.50 -6.26
CA ILE A 142 -0.93 -11.09 -5.97
C ILE A 142 -0.06 -11.51 -7.16
N GLY A 143 0.75 -10.59 -7.68
CA GLY A 143 1.63 -10.86 -8.81
C GLY A 143 2.61 -12.01 -8.50
N ASP A 144 2.89 -12.80 -9.52
CA ASP A 144 3.86 -13.86 -9.49
C ASP A 144 5.28 -13.28 -9.55
N ALA A 145 6.17 -13.68 -8.64
CA ALA A 145 7.53 -13.19 -8.61
C ALA A 145 8.33 -13.59 -9.88
N GLU A 146 8.15 -14.81 -10.37
CA GLU A 146 8.81 -15.28 -11.59
C GLU A 146 8.36 -14.50 -12.82
N GLU A 147 7.08 -14.19 -12.92
CA GLU A 147 6.53 -13.41 -14.01
C GLU A 147 7.05 -11.98 -13.97
N PHE A 148 7.15 -11.39 -12.77
CA PHE A 148 7.76 -10.09 -12.58
C PHE A 148 9.23 -10.08 -13.01
N GLU A 149 10.04 -11.02 -12.53
CA GLU A 149 11.47 -11.11 -12.85
C GLU A 149 11.72 -11.32 -14.33
N SER A 150 10.83 -12.04 -15.02
CA SER A 150 10.94 -12.25 -16.47
C SER A 150 10.60 -11.01 -17.29
N THR A 151 9.72 -10.14 -16.78
CA THR A 151 9.22 -8.96 -17.49
C THR A 151 9.97 -7.68 -17.09
N VAL A 152 10.64 -7.68 -15.98
CA VAL A 152 11.39 -6.54 -15.42
C VAL A 152 12.84 -6.93 -15.14
N PRO A 153 13.59 -7.36 -16.16
CA PRO A 153 15.03 -7.51 -15.98
C PRO A 153 15.57 -6.14 -15.66
N PRO A 154 16.13 -5.77 -14.69
CA PRO A 154 17.15 -6.19 -13.79
C PRO A 154 16.72 -6.26 -12.32
N MET A 155 15.47 -6.43 -12.03
CA MET A 155 14.98 -6.48 -10.66
C MET A 155 14.59 -7.91 -10.25
N PHE A 156 15.14 -8.40 -9.15
CA PHE A 156 14.84 -9.70 -8.59
C PHE A 156 14.18 -9.58 -7.23
N TYR A 157 13.24 -10.46 -6.95
CA TYR A 157 12.65 -10.58 -5.63
C TYR A 157 13.59 -11.31 -4.68
N LEU A 158 13.89 -10.71 -3.53
CA LEU A 158 14.55 -11.38 -2.41
C LEU A 158 13.55 -11.95 -1.41
N GLY A 159 12.41 -11.31 -1.27
CA GLY A 159 11.35 -11.76 -0.41
C GLY A 159 10.21 -10.77 -0.30
N ARG A 160 9.09 -11.30 0.22
CA ARG A 160 7.89 -10.55 0.52
C ARG A 160 7.26 -11.12 1.78
N LYS A 161 6.99 -10.29 2.75
CA LYS A 161 6.46 -10.69 4.05
C LYS A 161 5.49 -9.67 4.62
N LEU A 162 4.57 -10.17 5.44
CA LEU A 162 3.79 -9.32 6.31
C LEU A 162 4.72 -8.63 7.33
N LEU A 163 4.46 -7.35 7.59
CA LEU A 163 5.20 -6.56 8.56
C LEU A 163 4.54 -6.67 9.94
N PRO A 164 5.21 -7.24 10.94
CA PRO A 164 4.67 -7.32 12.29
C PRO A 164 4.41 -5.92 12.88
N GLY A 165 3.25 -5.74 13.51
CA GLY A 165 2.86 -4.47 14.12
C GLY A 165 2.46 -3.37 13.12
N TYR A 166 2.45 -3.65 11.83
CA TYR A 166 2.14 -2.69 10.79
C TYR A 166 0.64 -2.68 10.46
N PHE A 167 -0.17 -2.25 11.43
CA PHE A 167 -1.63 -2.17 11.37
C PHE A 167 -2.18 -1.08 12.30
N GLY A 168 -3.42 -0.65 12.08
CA GLY A 168 -4.13 0.24 13.00
C GLY A 168 -4.61 -0.51 14.24
N SER A 169 -4.27 -0.01 15.42
CA SER A 169 -4.69 -0.59 16.70
C SER A 169 -6.14 -0.23 17.02
N GLY A 170 -6.87 -1.16 17.64
CA GLY A 170 -8.26 -1.01 18.06
C GLY A 170 -8.66 -2.16 18.97
N LYS A 171 -9.92 -2.18 19.44
CA LYS A 171 -10.52 -3.37 20.05
C LYS A 171 -10.36 -4.57 19.12
N TYR A 172 -10.59 -4.31 17.83
CA TYR A 172 -10.21 -5.18 16.72
C TYR A 172 -9.16 -4.45 15.90
N ARG A 173 -8.00 -5.07 15.68
CA ARG A 173 -6.93 -4.47 14.90
C ARG A 173 -7.19 -4.56 13.40
N GLY A 174 -6.63 -3.64 12.63
CA GLY A 174 -6.57 -3.76 11.19
C GLY A 174 -5.74 -4.95 10.74
N GLY A 175 -5.85 -5.33 9.48
CA GLY A 175 -4.96 -6.29 8.86
C GLY A 175 -3.55 -5.70 8.71
N PRO A 176 -2.50 -6.51 8.90
CA PRO A 176 -1.13 -6.07 8.74
C PRO A 176 -0.79 -5.79 7.28
N GLY A 177 -0.01 -4.75 7.06
CA GLY A 177 0.62 -4.50 5.78
C GLY A 177 1.84 -5.40 5.55
N GLU A 178 2.45 -5.23 4.42
CA GLU A 178 3.57 -6.06 3.97
C GLU A 178 4.71 -5.23 3.36
N SER A 179 5.84 -5.85 3.14
CA SER A 179 6.93 -5.28 2.35
C SER A 179 7.54 -6.32 1.41
N ALA A 180 8.03 -5.84 0.27
CA ALA A 180 8.82 -6.61 -0.68
C ALA A 180 10.20 -6.00 -0.86
N VAL A 181 11.20 -6.83 -1.00
CA VAL A 181 12.59 -6.43 -1.23
C VAL A 181 13.01 -6.83 -2.63
N HIS A 182 13.46 -5.85 -3.39
CA HIS A 182 13.92 -6.01 -4.76
C HIS A 182 15.42 -5.73 -4.86
N TRP A 183 16.10 -6.63 -5.53
CA TRP A 183 17.53 -6.55 -5.80
C TRP A 183 17.77 -6.11 -7.24
N CYS A 184 18.52 -5.03 -7.43
CA CYS A 184 18.94 -4.57 -8.73
C CYS A 184 20.20 -5.33 -9.19
N VAL A 185 20.05 -6.12 -10.27
CA VAL A 185 21.12 -6.98 -10.80
C VAL A 185 21.43 -6.57 -12.23
N GLU A 186 22.67 -6.17 -12.45
CA GLU A 186 23.19 -5.84 -13.79
C GLU A 186 22.27 -4.93 -14.64
N PRO A 187 21.84 -3.77 -14.15
CA PRO A 187 20.82 -2.95 -14.80
C PRO A 187 21.27 -2.34 -16.15
N GLY A 188 22.46 -2.64 -16.60
CA GLY A 188 23.06 -2.01 -17.79
C GLY A 188 23.69 -0.66 -17.46
N LYS A 189 23.40 0.38 -18.26
CA LYS A 189 23.99 1.70 -18.05
C LYS A 189 23.30 2.50 -16.98
N HIS A 190 22.00 2.36 -16.88
CA HIS A 190 21.19 3.14 -15.97
C HIS A 190 19.83 2.45 -15.76
N ILE A 191 19.36 2.45 -14.53
CA ILE A 191 17.96 2.26 -14.19
C ILE A 191 17.50 3.43 -13.33
N GLY A 192 16.39 4.06 -13.71
CA GLY A 192 15.72 5.06 -12.91
C GLY A 192 14.43 4.46 -12.35
N ILE A 193 14.29 4.43 -11.05
CA ILE A 193 13.01 4.16 -10.41
C ILE A 193 12.30 5.48 -10.27
N THR A 194 11.25 5.66 -11.05
CA THR A 194 10.43 6.86 -10.99
C THR A 194 9.41 6.74 -9.86
N ARG A 195 8.78 7.85 -9.54
CA ARG A 195 7.77 7.92 -8.48
C ARG A 195 6.79 6.78 -8.58
N PRO A 196 6.54 6.06 -7.47
CA PRO A 196 5.44 5.13 -7.41
C PRO A 196 4.13 5.87 -7.65
N ASN A 197 3.30 5.35 -8.53
CA ASN A 197 1.98 5.91 -8.80
C ASN A 197 1.05 5.87 -7.58
N GLY A 198 1.35 5.01 -6.63
CA GLY A 198 0.68 4.92 -5.33
C GLY A 198 1.18 5.90 -4.28
N GLY A 199 2.02 6.85 -4.65
CA GLY A 199 2.67 7.77 -3.71
C GLY A 199 1.74 8.58 -2.83
N LEU A 200 0.49 8.77 -3.19
CA LEU A 200 -0.51 9.39 -2.29
C LEU A 200 -0.86 8.51 -1.10
N SER A 201 -0.71 7.21 -1.24
CA SER A 201 -0.95 6.29 -0.14
C SER A 201 0.16 6.28 0.90
N SER A 202 1.32 6.81 0.56
CA SER A 202 2.49 6.73 1.42
C SER A 202 2.55 7.80 2.51
N THR A 203 1.86 8.94 2.40
CA THR A 203 1.96 9.99 3.42
C THR A 203 0.76 10.15 4.30
N ALA A 204 -0.42 9.84 3.81
CA ALA A 204 -1.61 9.85 4.62
C ALA A 204 -2.15 8.43 4.65
N SER A 205 -2.20 7.84 5.83
CA SER A 205 -2.99 6.63 5.95
C SER A 205 -4.44 6.98 5.60
N VAL A 206 -4.92 6.52 4.45
CA VAL A 206 -6.35 6.56 4.16
C VAL A 206 -7.08 5.40 4.84
N ALA A 207 -6.34 4.48 5.41
CA ALA A 207 -6.83 3.39 6.23
C ALA A 207 -7.21 3.89 7.63
N LEU A 208 -8.25 4.71 7.68
CA LEU A 208 -8.72 5.32 8.92
C LEU A 208 -9.29 4.28 9.88
N GLY A 209 -9.00 4.44 11.17
CA GLY A 209 -9.68 3.69 12.22
C GLY A 209 -11.11 4.21 12.43
N MET A 210 -11.96 3.37 13.00
CA MET A 210 -13.34 3.71 13.34
C MET A 210 -13.63 3.49 14.83
N ASN A 211 -14.57 4.28 15.35
CA ASN A 211 -15.08 4.16 16.72
C ASN A 211 -14.01 4.17 17.81
N GLY A 212 -13.02 5.06 17.70
CA GLY A 212 -11.94 5.23 18.69
C GLY A 212 -10.63 4.51 18.35
N ALA A 213 -10.59 3.72 17.30
CA ALA A 213 -9.39 3.03 16.87
C ALA A 213 -8.41 3.94 16.10
N TYR A 214 -7.16 3.49 16.01
CA TYR A 214 -6.12 4.15 15.25
C TYR A 214 -6.14 3.79 13.76
N PRO A 215 -5.69 4.70 12.90
CA PRO A 215 -5.45 4.40 11.49
C PRO A 215 -4.31 3.39 11.33
N GLY A 216 -4.26 2.72 10.19
CA GLY A 216 -3.09 1.98 9.79
C GLY A 216 -1.90 2.90 9.51
N PRO A 217 -0.65 2.45 9.71
CA PRO A 217 0.54 3.20 9.34
C PRO A 217 0.59 3.54 7.86
N SER A 218 1.26 4.64 7.53
CA SER A 218 1.46 5.06 6.14
C SER A 218 2.49 4.19 5.43
N SER A 219 2.30 3.98 4.13
CA SER A 219 3.29 3.30 3.28
C SER A 219 4.62 4.04 3.26
N PHE A 220 5.70 3.31 3.03
CA PHE A 220 7.05 3.87 2.89
C PHE A 220 7.87 3.05 1.88
N MET A 221 8.97 3.60 1.45
CA MET A 221 9.93 2.95 0.57
C MET A 221 11.33 3.09 1.15
N ILE A 222 12.19 2.11 0.88
CA ILE A 222 13.60 2.20 1.27
C ILE A 222 14.44 2.03 0.01
N SER A 223 15.44 2.88 -0.14
CA SER A 223 16.53 2.68 -1.07
C SER A 223 17.81 2.44 -0.30
N ALA A 224 18.46 1.29 -0.53
CA ALA A 224 19.75 0.96 0.03
C ALA A 224 20.74 0.83 -1.14
N ARG A 225 21.66 1.77 -1.26
CA ARG A 225 22.58 1.89 -2.38
C ARG A 225 24.01 1.62 -1.97
N GLY A 226 24.80 1.07 -2.91
CA GLY A 226 26.20 0.72 -2.66
C GLY A 226 26.34 -0.43 -1.66
N THR A 227 25.53 -1.48 -1.84
CA THR A 227 25.53 -2.59 -0.89
C THR A 227 26.51 -3.70 -1.27
N ASN A 228 26.86 -4.54 -0.30
CA ASN A 228 27.61 -5.79 -0.50
C ASN A 228 26.69 -7.01 -0.61
N LEU A 229 25.49 -6.82 -1.17
CA LEU A 229 24.46 -7.86 -1.16
C LEU A 229 24.90 -9.18 -1.81
N ASP A 230 25.67 -9.13 -2.88
CA ASP A 230 26.19 -10.34 -3.53
C ASP A 230 27.03 -11.24 -2.60
N GLU A 231 27.78 -10.63 -1.68
CA GLU A 231 28.55 -11.37 -0.64
C GLU A 231 27.61 -11.96 0.41
N VAL A 232 26.61 -11.18 0.83
CA VAL A 232 25.61 -11.56 1.83
C VAL A 232 24.72 -12.68 1.30
N ASN A 233 24.25 -12.54 0.06
CA ASN A 233 23.40 -13.53 -0.59
C ASN A 233 24.09 -14.88 -0.81
N LYS A 234 25.40 -14.89 -1.11
CA LYS A 234 26.19 -16.14 -1.19
C LYS A 234 26.20 -16.93 0.13
N LYS A 235 25.96 -16.25 1.25
CA LYS A 235 25.84 -16.88 2.58
C LYS A 235 24.40 -17.31 2.91
N GLY A 236 23.43 -17.04 2.02
CA GLY A 236 22.02 -17.30 2.25
C GLY A 236 21.34 -16.34 3.23
N LEU A 237 21.91 -15.15 3.44
CA LEU A 237 21.49 -14.18 4.44
C LEU A 237 20.83 -12.93 3.85
N ALA A 238 20.38 -12.97 2.60
CA ALA A 238 19.74 -11.82 1.97
C ALA A 238 18.47 -11.40 2.72
N PRO A 239 18.22 -10.07 2.90
CA PRO A 239 17.03 -9.58 3.57
C PRO A 239 15.77 -9.89 2.74
N ARG A 240 14.68 -10.26 3.41
CA ARG A 240 13.42 -10.67 2.76
C ARG A 240 12.23 -9.74 3.06
N ASP A 241 12.44 -8.75 3.92
CA ASP A 241 11.48 -7.70 4.23
C ASP A 241 12.19 -6.42 4.68
N ALA A 242 11.44 -5.33 4.85
CA ALA A 242 11.97 -4.03 5.27
C ALA A 242 12.68 -4.10 6.63
N ARG A 243 12.16 -4.89 7.57
CA ARG A 243 12.70 -5.01 8.92
C ARG A 243 14.04 -5.73 8.89
N GLU A 244 14.12 -6.89 8.19
CA GLU A 244 15.37 -7.63 8.04
C GLU A 244 16.46 -6.76 7.40
N LEU A 245 16.10 -5.95 6.39
CA LEU A 245 17.05 -5.03 5.77
C LEU A 245 17.61 -4.01 6.78
N LEU A 246 16.75 -3.39 7.56
CA LEU A 246 17.17 -2.40 8.56
C LEU A 246 17.99 -3.06 9.67
N GLU A 247 17.58 -4.21 10.19
CA GLU A 247 18.30 -4.96 11.23
C GLU A 247 19.69 -5.39 10.75
N MET A 248 19.81 -5.88 9.51
CA MET A 248 21.09 -6.28 8.92
C MET A 248 22.01 -5.08 8.66
N THR A 249 21.43 -3.92 8.31
CA THR A 249 22.20 -2.68 8.16
C THR A 249 22.68 -2.18 9.51
N ASP A 250 21.83 -2.17 10.52
CA ASP A 250 22.18 -1.73 11.88
C ASP A 250 23.24 -2.65 12.53
N SER A 251 23.19 -3.94 12.29
CA SER A 251 24.20 -4.90 12.78
C SER A 251 25.52 -4.85 12.00
N GLY A 252 25.54 -4.20 10.83
CA GLY A 252 26.68 -4.16 9.93
C GLY A 252 26.89 -5.44 9.10
N GLU A 253 25.95 -6.37 9.14
CA GLU A 253 25.96 -7.59 8.31
C GLU A 253 25.74 -7.23 6.82
N LEU A 254 24.81 -6.33 6.54
CA LEU A 254 24.64 -5.69 5.24
C LEU A 254 25.29 -4.30 5.28
N LYS A 255 26.35 -4.10 4.53
CA LYS A 255 26.95 -2.77 4.34
C LYS A 255 26.12 -1.98 3.34
N VAL A 256 25.82 -0.73 3.63
CA VAL A 256 25.07 0.17 2.79
C VAL A 256 25.74 1.54 2.82
N ASP A 257 26.12 2.07 1.67
CA ASP A 257 26.76 3.39 1.57
C ASP A 257 25.74 4.52 1.76
N ASP A 258 24.53 4.34 1.23
CA ASP A 258 23.45 5.33 1.29
C ASP A 258 22.10 4.64 1.52
N LEU A 259 21.61 4.76 2.75
CA LEU A 259 20.31 4.26 3.16
C LEU A 259 19.33 5.42 3.32
N GLN A 260 18.23 5.39 2.57
CA GLN A 260 17.18 6.40 2.66
C GLN A 260 15.81 5.74 2.84
N VAL A 261 15.01 6.30 3.74
CA VAL A 261 13.61 5.94 3.91
C VAL A 261 12.77 7.08 3.34
N TRP A 262 11.96 6.75 2.35
CA TRP A 262 11.15 7.69 1.60
C TRP A 262 9.67 7.52 1.94
N LYS A 263 8.99 8.63 1.99
CA LYS A 263 7.52 8.69 2.00
C LYS A 263 7.05 9.10 0.60
N MET A 264 6.06 9.97 0.51
CA MET A 264 5.53 10.47 -0.78
C MET A 264 6.52 11.27 -1.63
N ASP A 265 7.53 11.78 -1.02
CA ASP A 265 8.54 12.65 -1.63
C ASP A 265 9.72 11.89 -2.25
N CYS A 266 9.57 10.58 -2.45
CA CYS A 266 10.60 9.79 -3.12
C CYS A 266 10.89 10.34 -4.52
N PRO A 267 12.11 10.80 -4.79
CA PRO A 267 12.52 11.27 -6.10
C PRO A 267 12.71 10.10 -7.06
N GLU A 268 13.03 10.40 -8.30
CA GLU A 268 13.60 9.39 -9.19
C GLU A 268 14.95 8.91 -8.63
N LEU A 269 15.06 7.60 -8.43
CA LEU A 269 16.25 6.97 -7.89
C LEU A 269 17.04 6.32 -9.02
N SER A 270 18.33 6.64 -9.13
CA SER A 270 19.24 5.92 -10.01
C SER A 270 19.82 4.72 -9.26
N MET A 271 19.53 3.52 -9.75
CA MET A 271 19.94 2.27 -9.14
C MET A 271 21.10 1.64 -9.93
N LYS A 272 21.99 0.98 -9.20
CA LYS A 272 23.14 0.25 -9.74
C LYS A 272 23.08 -1.22 -9.31
N ASN A 273 24.05 -1.98 -9.80
CA ASN A 273 24.20 -3.36 -9.39
C ASN A 273 24.37 -3.47 -7.86
N ASN A 274 23.69 -4.42 -7.25
CA ASN A 274 23.62 -4.65 -5.82
C ASN A 274 22.84 -3.60 -4.99
N ASP A 275 22.23 -2.61 -5.61
CA ASP A 275 21.31 -1.75 -4.89
C ASP A 275 20.00 -2.48 -4.58
N LEU A 276 19.37 -2.10 -3.47
CA LEU A 276 18.10 -2.65 -3.02
C LEU A 276 17.02 -1.56 -3.04
N PHE A 277 15.86 -1.96 -3.47
CA PHE A 277 14.63 -1.17 -3.34
C PHE A 277 13.59 -1.96 -2.55
N VAL A 278 13.01 -1.32 -1.56
CA VAL A 278 11.95 -1.90 -0.73
C VAL A 278 10.71 -1.05 -0.87
N ASP A 279 9.61 -1.71 -1.10
CA ASP A 279 8.28 -1.12 -1.03
C ASP A 279 7.51 -1.73 0.14
N ALA A 280 6.91 -0.89 0.97
CA ALA A 280 6.13 -1.31 2.13
C ALA A 280 4.78 -0.57 2.13
N ALA A 281 3.70 -1.33 2.13
CA ALA A 281 2.36 -0.80 1.95
C ALA A 281 1.28 -1.67 2.62
N GLY A 282 0.06 -1.21 2.50
CA GLY A 282 -1.12 -2.04 2.66
C GLY A 282 -1.61 -2.27 4.07
N SER A 283 -1.17 -1.51 5.07
CA SER A 283 -1.75 -1.58 6.41
C SER A 283 -3.19 -1.04 6.43
N SER A 284 -4.01 -1.47 7.38
CA SER A 284 -5.42 -1.05 7.48
C SER A 284 -5.83 -0.60 8.87
N GLY A 285 -6.98 0.09 8.95
CA GLY A 285 -7.47 0.72 10.19
C GLY A 285 -8.08 -0.28 11.18
N GLY A 286 -7.96 0.01 12.48
CA GLY A 286 -8.61 -0.73 13.55
C GLY A 286 -10.05 -0.28 13.82
N TRP A 287 -10.78 -1.06 14.61
CA TRP A 287 -12.15 -0.76 15.05
C TRP A 287 -12.24 -0.76 16.57
N GLY A 288 -12.89 0.26 17.14
CA GLY A 288 -13.14 0.40 18.59
C GLY A 288 -11.90 0.82 19.38
N ASP A 289 -12.10 1.17 20.64
CA ASP A 289 -11.01 1.61 21.52
C ASP A 289 -9.99 0.47 21.72
N PRO A 290 -8.70 0.70 21.48
CA PRO A 290 -7.66 -0.31 21.73
C PRO A 290 -7.56 -0.77 23.19
N LEU A 291 -8.01 0.04 24.15
CA LEU A 291 -8.08 -0.36 25.57
C LEU A 291 -9.13 -1.45 25.84
N ASP A 292 -10.10 -1.61 24.96
CA ASP A 292 -11.11 -2.66 25.01
C ASP A 292 -10.68 -3.98 24.34
N ARG A 293 -9.44 -4.06 23.81
CA ARG A 293 -8.93 -5.27 23.18
C ARG A 293 -8.74 -6.38 24.20
N ASP A 294 -9.23 -7.59 23.88
CA ASP A 294 -9.02 -8.76 24.70
C ASP A 294 -7.52 -9.04 24.86
N PRO A 295 -6.97 -9.10 26.10
CA PRO A 295 -5.59 -9.44 26.34
C PRO A 295 -5.13 -10.76 25.72
N ASN A 296 -6.03 -11.74 25.61
CA ASN A 296 -5.72 -13.01 24.96
C ASN A 296 -5.47 -12.83 23.45
N ALA A 297 -6.23 -11.96 22.79
CA ALA A 297 -6.00 -11.63 21.39
C ALA A 297 -4.65 -10.92 21.18
N VAL A 298 -4.21 -10.11 22.13
CA VAL A 298 -2.87 -9.51 22.10
C VAL A 298 -1.78 -10.57 22.23
N ILE A 299 -1.96 -11.53 23.14
CA ILE A 299 -1.04 -12.66 23.31
C ILE A 299 -0.98 -13.52 22.05
N GLU A 300 -2.13 -13.77 21.42
CA GLU A 300 -2.20 -14.52 20.16
C GLU A 300 -1.46 -13.80 19.02
N ASP A 301 -1.64 -12.49 18.87
CA ASP A 301 -0.92 -11.68 17.89
C ASP A 301 0.61 -11.73 18.11
N LEU A 302 1.07 -11.74 19.35
CA LEU A 302 2.49 -11.86 19.69
C LEU A 302 3.03 -13.27 19.38
N ASN A 303 2.29 -14.31 19.74
CA ASN A 303 2.69 -15.69 19.51
C ASN A 303 2.69 -16.07 18.02
N SER A 304 1.77 -15.49 17.24
CA SER A 304 1.69 -15.69 15.80
C SER A 304 2.66 -14.83 14.99
N GLY A 305 3.36 -13.89 15.64
CA GLY A 305 4.29 -12.96 14.98
C GLY A 305 3.59 -11.83 14.21
N VAL A 306 2.28 -11.65 14.36
CA VAL A 306 1.56 -10.51 13.77
C VAL A 306 1.91 -9.20 14.47
N SER A 307 2.25 -9.27 15.76
CA SER A 307 2.75 -8.14 16.53
C SER A 307 4.06 -8.51 17.23
N TYR A 308 4.75 -7.52 17.79
CA TYR A 308 5.98 -7.70 18.55
C TYR A 308 6.10 -6.65 19.65
N PHE A 309 6.82 -7.01 20.71
CA PHE A 309 7.24 -6.02 21.70
C PHE A 309 8.48 -5.28 21.19
N THR A 310 8.41 -3.96 21.14
CA THR A 310 9.63 -3.14 20.98
C THR A 310 10.18 -2.82 22.36
N ASN A 311 11.33 -3.37 22.68
CA ASN A 311 12.12 -2.91 23.85
C ASN A 311 12.90 -1.62 23.54
N THR A 312 12.64 -0.98 22.42
CA THR A 312 13.38 0.21 22.02
C THR A 312 12.67 1.46 22.53
N SER A 313 13.34 2.16 23.44
CA SER A 313 13.08 3.54 23.82
C SER A 313 13.23 4.55 22.66
N ARG A 314 13.36 4.09 21.44
CA ARG A 314 13.35 4.90 20.23
C ARG A 314 11.91 5.00 19.74
N GLY A 315 11.26 6.11 20.12
CA GLY A 315 9.99 6.47 19.55
C GLY A 315 10.11 6.56 18.02
N THR A 316 9.29 5.78 17.33
CA THR A 316 9.06 5.90 15.90
C THR A 316 8.09 7.03 15.61
#